data_aabcf4998674e14a43e983d0428a2b0a
#
_entry.id   aabcf4998674e14a43e983d0428a2b0a
#
_cell.length_a   1.000
_cell.length_b   1.000
_cell.length_c   1.000
_cell.angle_alpha   90.00
_cell.angle_beta   90.00
_cell.angle_gamma   90.00
#
_symmetry.space_group_name_H-M   'P 1'
#
loop_
_entity.id
_entity.type
_entity.pdbx_description
1 polymer ?
#
loop_
_entity_poly.entity_id
_entity_poly.type
_entity_poly.pdbx_seq_one_letter_code
_entity_poly.pdbx_strand_id
1 'polypeptide(L)'
;ANEDCFREEVERMRTKIKQIFGKEPKVFRNSSLIYSNDIGATIADMGFKGMLTEGAKHILGWKSPHYLYHCAMNPNLKLLLRDFKLSDDISLRFSNSEWNEYPLFADKYIDWIAALPEEEQVINIFMELSALGIAQPLSSNILEFMKALPVCAKERGVTFSTPTDIITKLKSVDQVDVPYPMSWIDEERDISPWLGNVMQREAFNKLYSVAERVHLCDDRRIKQDWDYLQASNNFRFMTTKNTGIWLNRGIYDSPYDAFTNYMNILGDFISRVNSLYPVDMDNEELNSLLTTIKNQGEELVALNKEVERLQAKLEKAEGKKAPAVKKEPAAKKATAKKPVAKKAASKKEE
;
A
#
# COMPACT_ATOMS: atom_id res chain seq x y z
N ALA A 1 -4.57 -13.01 -10.01
CA ALA A 1 -4.92 -12.47 -8.70
C ALA A 1 -6.32 -11.89 -8.78
N ASN A 2 -7.11 -12.07 -7.74
CA ASN A 2 -8.47 -11.56 -7.68
C ASN A 2 -8.43 -10.09 -7.23
N GLU A 3 -9.05 -9.18 -7.97
CA GLU A 3 -9.11 -7.75 -7.64
C GLU A 3 -9.85 -7.50 -6.33
N ASP A 4 -10.92 -8.27 -6.06
CA ASP A 4 -11.70 -8.13 -4.82
C ASP A 4 -10.86 -8.43 -3.59
N CYS A 5 -10.05 -9.49 -3.62
CA CYS A 5 -9.12 -9.80 -2.54
C CYS A 5 -8.07 -8.68 -2.34
N PHE A 6 -7.59 -8.07 -3.42
CA PHE A 6 -6.68 -6.94 -3.32
C PHE A 6 -7.37 -5.73 -2.65
N ARG A 7 -8.61 -5.43 -3.03
CA ARG A 7 -9.42 -4.37 -2.41
C ARG A 7 -9.65 -4.62 -0.91
N GLU A 8 -9.97 -5.86 -0.53
CA GLU A 8 -10.17 -6.26 0.86
C GLU A 8 -8.89 -6.06 1.70
N GLU A 9 -7.74 -6.48 1.18
CA GLU A 9 -6.45 -6.30 1.85
C GLU A 9 -6.08 -4.82 2.04
N VAL A 10 -6.29 -4.00 1.02
CA VAL A 10 -6.07 -2.56 1.09
C VAL A 10 -6.98 -1.93 2.15
N GLU A 11 -8.26 -2.31 2.19
CA GLU A 11 -9.21 -1.77 3.16
C GLU A 11 -8.92 -2.23 4.58
N ARG A 12 -8.51 -3.48 4.76
CA ARG A 12 -8.02 -4.02 6.03
C ARG A 12 -6.84 -3.21 6.56
N MET A 13 -5.87 -2.90 5.69
CA MET A 13 -4.72 -2.08 6.07
C MET A 13 -5.10 -0.63 6.36
N ARG A 14 -6.00 -0.02 5.57
CA ARG A 14 -6.54 1.33 5.80
C ARG A 14 -7.17 1.42 7.19
N THR A 15 -8.03 0.46 7.53
CA THR A 15 -8.68 0.37 8.83
C THR A 15 -7.67 0.23 9.97
N LYS A 16 -6.66 -0.63 9.81
CA LYS A 16 -5.60 -0.83 10.80
C LYS A 16 -4.79 0.45 11.04
N ILE A 17 -4.41 1.15 9.98
CA ILE A 17 -3.69 2.43 10.08
C ILE A 17 -4.54 3.46 10.81
N LYS A 18 -5.83 3.56 10.46
CA LYS A 18 -6.77 4.47 11.12
C LYS A 18 -6.92 4.16 12.62
N GLN A 19 -7.00 2.86 12.98
CA GLN A 19 -7.08 2.44 14.39
C GLN A 19 -5.81 2.78 15.18
N ILE A 20 -4.62 2.59 14.59
CA ILE A 20 -3.35 2.81 15.28
C ILE A 20 -3.01 4.31 15.38
N PHE A 21 -3.18 5.04 14.29
CA PHE A 21 -2.70 6.42 14.17
C PHE A 21 -3.81 7.48 14.23
N GLY A 22 -5.08 7.08 14.32
CA GLY A 22 -6.23 7.99 14.39
C GLY A 22 -6.48 8.80 13.11
N LYS A 23 -5.78 8.50 12.02
CA LYS A 23 -5.85 9.23 10.74
C LYS A 23 -6.11 8.26 9.60
N GLU A 24 -7.01 8.65 8.70
CA GLU A 24 -7.25 7.91 7.48
C GLU A 24 -6.19 8.20 6.42
N PRO A 25 -5.50 7.17 5.86
CA PRO A 25 -4.50 7.38 4.84
C PRO A 25 -5.14 7.84 3.53
N LYS A 26 -4.55 8.86 2.92
CA LYS A 26 -4.98 9.43 1.62
C LYS A 26 -4.06 9.04 0.47
N VAL A 27 -2.87 8.55 0.79
CA VAL A 27 -1.85 8.16 -0.17
C VAL A 27 -1.55 6.69 0.02
N PHE A 28 -1.53 5.96 -1.08
CA PHE A 28 -1.25 4.53 -1.12
C PHE A 28 0.19 4.26 -1.58
N ARG A 29 0.79 3.20 -1.07
CA ARG A 29 2.04 2.65 -1.55
C ARG A 29 1.93 1.14 -1.64
N ASN A 30 2.13 0.61 -2.83
CA ASN A 30 2.17 -0.83 -3.02
C ASN A 30 3.54 -1.40 -2.61
N SER A 31 3.56 -2.70 -2.28
CA SER A 31 4.82 -3.41 -2.06
C SER A 31 5.72 -3.28 -3.29
N SER A 32 7.03 -3.11 -3.06
CA SER A 32 8.04 -2.92 -4.12
C SER A 32 7.69 -1.82 -5.14
N LEU A 33 6.86 -0.84 -4.76
CA LEU A 33 6.36 0.24 -5.63
C LEU A 33 5.69 -0.28 -6.91
N ILE A 34 5.14 -1.50 -6.90
CA ILE A 34 4.48 -2.08 -8.05
C ILE A 34 3.29 -1.22 -8.44
N TYR A 35 3.28 -0.81 -9.71
CA TYR A 35 2.26 0.05 -10.30
C TYR A 35 1.95 -0.36 -11.74
N SER A 36 0.67 -0.29 -12.10
CA SER A 36 0.16 -0.25 -13.46
C SER A 36 -1.07 0.67 -13.51
N ASN A 37 -1.53 0.99 -14.72
CA ASN A 37 -2.75 1.79 -14.87
C ASN A 37 -3.95 1.19 -14.17
N ASP A 38 -4.14 -0.14 -14.26
CA ASP A 38 -5.24 -0.86 -13.62
C ASP A 38 -5.18 -0.76 -12.10
N ILE A 39 -3.98 -0.96 -11.51
CA ILE A 39 -3.77 -0.77 -10.06
C ILE A 39 -4.11 0.66 -9.68
N GLY A 40 -3.66 1.64 -10.48
CA GLY A 40 -3.97 3.06 -10.25
C GLY A 40 -5.46 3.34 -10.29
N ALA A 41 -6.19 2.80 -11.26
CA ALA A 41 -7.64 2.95 -11.36
C ALA A 41 -8.35 2.35 -10.14
N THR A 42 -8.00 1.11 -9.76
CA THR A 42 -8.55 0.42 -8.58
C THR A 42 -8.33 1.24 -7.29
N ILE A 43 -7.11 1.75 -7.08
CA ILE A 43 -6.78 2.56 -5.89
C ILE A 43 -7.52 3.91 -5.88
N ALA A 44 -7.69 4.52 -7.05
CA ALA A 44 -8.49 5.74 -7.20
C ALA A 44 -9.97 5.52 -6.84
N ASP A 45 -10.55 4.40 -7.31
CA ASP A 45 -11.94 4.01 -7.04
C ASP A 45 -12.17 3.72 -5.56
N MET A 46 -11.14 3.22 -4.85
CA MET A 46 -11.15 3.07 -3.39
C MET A 46 -11.03 4.41 -2.64
N GLY A 47 -10.94 5.53 -3.34
CA GLY A 47 -10.98 6.89 -2.78
C GLY A 47 -9.63 7.46 -2.35
N PHE A 48 -8.51 6.78 -2.61
CA PHE A 48 -7.18 7.36 -2.43
C PHE A 48 -6.96 8.53 -3.37
N LYS A 49 -6.15 9.49 -2.96
CA LYS A 49 -5.88 10.73 -3.71
C LYS A 49 -4.47 10.76 -4.30
N GLY A 50 -3.59 9.92 -3.82
CA GLY A 50 -2.23 9.80 -4.31
C GLY A 50 -1.68 8.40 -4.17
N MET A 51 -0.65 8.10 -4.97
CA MET A 51 0.10 6.84 -4.90
C MET A 51 1.58 7.10 -5.10
N LEU A 52 2.40 6.38 -4.33
CA LEU A 52 3.85 6.38 -4.47
C LEU A 52 4.24 5.25 -5.42
N THR A 53 5.06 5.57 -6.42
CA THR A 53 5.53 4.59 -7.41
C THR A 53 6.93 4.90 -7.90
N GLU A 54 7.49 4.05 -8.77
CA GLU A 54 8.82 4.21 -9.33
C GLU A 54 8.80 5.26 -10.45
N GLY A 55 9.90 6.03 -10.57
CA GLY A 55 10.17 6.92 -11.70
C GLY A 55 10.97 6.21 -12.79
N ALA A 56 10.45 5.10 -13.31
CA ALA A 56 11.17 4.28 -14.27
C ALA A 56 11.46 5.03 -15.58
N LYS A 57 12.74 5.08 -15.97
CA LYS A 57 13.20 5.85 -17.14
C LYS A 57 12.53 5.43 -18.45
N HIS A 58 12.30 4.12 -18.64
CA HIS A 58 11.66 3.60 -19.86
C HIS A 58 10.19 4.01 -19.99
N ILE A 59 9.52 4.34 -18.86
CA ILE A 59 8.16 4.88 -18.83
C ILE A 59 8.17 6.39 -18.99
N LEU A 60 9.06 7.08 -18.28
CA LEU A 60 9.14 8.53 -18.33
C LEU A 60 9.75 9.07 -19.64
N GLY A 61 10.64 8.31 -20.28
CA GLY A 61 11.37 8.76 -21.46
C GLY A 61 12.21 9.98 -21.13
N TRP A 62 11.79 11.15 -21.67
CA TRP A 62 12.45 12.44 -21.44
C TRP A 62 11.89 13.22 -20.24
N LYS A 63 10.76 12.78 -19.65
CA LYS A 63 10.11 13.46 -18.53
C LYS A 63 10.96 13.30 -17.26
N SER A 64 11.04 14.36 -16.45
CA SER A 64 11.67 14.31 -15.13
C SER A 64 10.75 13.67 -14.10
N PRO A 65 11.27 12.86 -13.15
CA PRO A 65 10.49 12.34 -12.02
C PRO A 65 10.16 13.41 -10.97
N HIS A 66 10.67 14.63 -11.11
CA HIS A 66 10.59 15.71 -10.11
C HIS A 66 9.33 16.57 -10.24
N TYR A 67 8.33 16.06 -10.94
CA TYR A 67 7.01 16.69 -11.03
C TYR A 67 5.92 15.79 -10.44
N LEU A 68 4.81 16.40 -10.07
CA LEU A 68 3.63 15.65 -9.69
C LEU A 68 2.87 15.24 -10.96
N TYR A 69 2.64 13.94 -11.10
CA TYR A 69 1.89 13.35 -12.23
C TYR A 69 0.51 12.86 -11.79
N HIS A 70 -0.25 12.31 -12.72
CA HIS A 70 -1.50 11.60 -12.43
C HIS A 70 -1.61 10.29 -13.23
N CYS A 71 -2.48 9.40 -12.76
CA CYS A 71 -2.78 8.13 -13.42
C CYS A 71 -3.47 8.39 -14.76
N ALA A 72 -3.02 7.70 -15.82
CA ALA A 72 -3.60 7.84 -17.16
C ALA A 72 -5.09 7.44 -17.20
N MET A 73 -5.51 6.43 -16.43
CA MET A 73 -6.90 5.98 -16.40
C MET A 73 -7.79 6.78 -15.43
N ASN A 74 -7.20 7.43 -14.41
CA ASN A 74 -7.97 8.23 -13.46
C ASN A 74 -7.17 9.47 -13.02
N PRO A 75 -7.46 10.67 -13.60
CA PRO A 75 -6.72 11.89 -13.30
C PRO A 75 -6.82 12.39 -11.85
N ASN A 76 -7.78 11.86 -11.08
CA ASN A 76 -7.94 12.22 -9.67
C ASN A 76 -6.88 11.56 -8.76
N LEU A 77 -6.22 10.49 -9.23
CA LEU A 77 -5.11 9.86 -8.51
C LEU A 77 -3.79 10.50 -8.91
N LYS A 78 -3.16 11.18 -7.98
CA LYS A 78 -1.85 11.79 -8.16
C LYS A 78 -0.73 10.79 -7.92
N LEU A 79 0.32 10.86 -8.74
CA LEU A 79 1.47 9.94 -8.69
C LEU A 79 2.71 10.70 -8.25
N LEU A 80 3.33 10.21 -7.18
CA LEU A 80 4.62 10.67 -6.67
C LEU A 80 5.68 9.66 -7.12
N LEU A 81 6.54 10.08 -8.02
CA LEU A 81 7.52 9.22 -8.68
C LEU A 81 8.84 9.25 -7.94
N ARG A 82 9.39 8.07 -7.61
CA ARG A 82 10.70 7.94 -7.00
C ARG A 82 11.78 8.43 -7.94
N ASP A 83 12.65 9.32 -7.48
CA ASP A 83 13.94 9.50 -8.13
C ASP A 83 14.82 8.29 -7.82
N PHE A 84 14.97 7.39 -8.80
CA PHE A 84 15.73 6.16 -8.61
C PHE A 84 17.23 6.44 -8.43
N LYS A 85 17.77 7.45 -9.11
CA LYS A 85 19.20 7.77 -9.06
C LYS A 85 19.60 8.25 -7.66
N LEU A 86 18.96 9.30 -7.18
CA LEU A 86 19.21 9.85 -5.86
C LEU A 86 18.89 8.86 -4.74
N SER A 87 17.80 8.09 -4.89
CA SER A 87 17.44 7.07 -3.90
C SER A 87 18.43 5.92 -3.85
N ASP A 88 18.92 5.46 -5.01
CA ASP A 88 19.87 4.36 -5.11
C ASP A 88 21.30 4.80 -4.68
N ASP A 89 21.63 6.09 -4.77
CA ASP A 89 22.88 6.64 -4.23
C ASP A 89 22.97 6.42 -2.72
N ILE A 90 21.88 6.58 -1.99
CA ILE A 90 21.83 6.30 -0.55
C ILE A 90 21.67 4.81 -0.28
N SER A 91 20.74 4.15 -0.98
CA SER A 91 20.35 2.77 -0.66
C SER A 91 21.38 1.74 -1.07
N LEU A 92 22.12 1.98 -2.17
CA LEU A 92 22.97 0.99 -2.82
C LEU A 92 24.44 1.39 -2.88
N ARG A 93 24.71 2.64 -3.19
CA ARG A 93 26.07 3.09 -3.51
C ARG A 93 26.80 3.72 -2.33
N PHE A 94 26.09 4.07 -1.27
CA PHE A 94 26.60 4.87 -0.14
C PHE A 94 27.91 4.36 0.46
N SER A 95 28.04 3.03 0.66
CA SER A 95 29.25 2.40 1.22
C SER A 95 30.21 1.85 0.18
N ASN A 96 29.92 2.02 -1.12
CA ASN A 96 30.77 1.51 -2.19
C ASN A 96 31.96 2.45 -2.42
N SER A 97 33.16 2.05 -1.99
CA SER A 97 34.40 2.82 -2.16
C SER A 97 34.86 2.97 -3.61
N GLU A 98 34.36 2.14 -4.54
CA GLU A 98 34.66 2.23 -5.97
C GLU A 98 33.73 3.21 -6.70
N TRP A 99 32.70 3.70 -6.03
CA TRP A 99 31.80 4.68 -6.62
C TRP A 99 32.49 6.04 -6.69
N ASN A 100 32.43 6.70 -7.85
CA ASN A 100 33.14 7.95 -8.12
C ASN A 100 32.76 9.10 -7.17
N GLU A 101 31.58 9.05 -6.58
CA GLU A 101 31.08 10.07 -5.66
C GLU A 101 31.33 9.72 -4.19
N TYR A 102 31.98 8.58 -3.92
CA TYR A 102 32.35 8.18 -2.56
C TYR A 102 33.51 9.05 -2.01
N PRO A 103 33.48 9.43 -0.75
CA PRO A 103 32.35 9.28 0.20
C PRO A 103 31.24 10.31 -0.04
N LEU A 104 29.99 9.88 0.18
CA LEU A 104 28.85 10.77 0.07
C LEU A 104 28.55 11.43 1.42
N PHE A 105 28.62 12.77 1.45
CA PHE A 105 28.27 13.60 2.59
C PHE A 105 26.90 14.27 2.37
N ALA A 106 26.23 14.64 3.47
CA ALA A 106 24.89 15.20 3.41
C ALA A 106 24.83 16.56 2.71
N ASP A 107 25.84 17.40 2.89
CA ASP A 107 25.98 18.69 2.20
C ASP A 107 26.09 18.50 0.68
N LYS A 108 27.01 17.63 0.23
CA LYS A 108 27.18 17.29 -1.16
C LYS A 108 25.87 16.76 -1.79
N TYR A 109 25.16 15.87 -1.08
CA TYR A 109 23.90 15.32 -1.57
C TYR A 109 22.80 16.37 -1.68
N ILE A 110 22.71 17.28 -0.72
CA ILE A 110 21.75 18.39 -0.76
C ILE A 110 22.16 19.43 -1.81
N ASP A 111 23.45 19.66 -2.04
CA ASP A 111 23.91 20.53 -3.12
C ASP A 111 23.47 20.01 -4.50
N TRP A 112 23.46 18.70 -4.73
CA TRP A 112 22.90 18.12 -5.96
C TRP A 112 21.40 18.40 -6.10
N ILE A 113 20.66 18.30 -4.99
CA ILE A 113 19.21 18.58 -4.99
C ILE A 113 18.96 20.07 -5.22
N ALA A 114 19.71 20.94 -4.56
CA ALA A 114 19.57 22.38 -4.68
C ALA A 114 20.01 22.92 -6.05
N ALA A 115 20.84 22.18 -6.79
CA ALA A 115 21.28 22.54 -8.13
C ALA A 115 20.27 22.16 -9.23
N LEU A 116 19.18 21.46 -8.89
CA LEU A 116 18.13 21.13 -9.86
C LEU A 116 17.39 22.40 -10.30
N PRO A 117 16.80 22.40 -11.51
CA PRO A 117 16.02 23.54 -12.00
C PRO A 117 14.92 23.96 -11.03
N GLU A 118 14.71 25.27 -10.86
CA GLU A 118 13.66 25.82 -9.96
C GLU A 118 12.24 25.44 -10.37
N GLU A 119 12.02 25.06 -11.62
CA GLU A 119 10.75 24.59 -12.15
C GLU A 119 10.38 23.19 -11.64
N GLU A 120 11.36 22.42 -11.19
CA GLU A 120 11.13 21.09 -10.62
C GLU A 120 10.48 21.19 -9.25
N GLN A 121 9.32 20.56 -9.10
CA GLN A 121 8.39 20.84 -8.00
C GLN A 121 8.68 20.02 -6.75
N VAL A 122 9.10 18.76 -6.93
CA VAL A 122 9.19 17.78 -5.84
C VAL A 122 10.18 16.66 -6.16
N ILE A 123 11.01 16.32 -5.21
CA ILE A 123 11.97 15.21 -5.32
C ILE A 123 11.54 14.15 -4.32
N ASN A 124 11.28 12.95 -4.81
CA ASN A 124 10.82 11.84 -3.98
C ASN A 124 11.95 10.83 -3.79
N ILE A 125 12.50 10.79 -2.59
CA ILE A 125 13.53 9.83 -2.17
C ILE A 125 12.85 8.69 -1.42
N PHE A 126 12.79 7.50 -2.03
CA PHE A 126 12.21 6.32 -1.43
C PHE A 126 13.28 5.25 -1.25
N MET A 127 13.43 4.76 -0.04
CA MET A 127 14.37 3.70 0.31
C MET A 127 13.73 2.71 1.28
N GLU A 128 14.27 1.52 1.35
CA GLU A 128 13.91 0.57 2.40
C GLU A 128 14.62 0.95 3.70
N LEU A 129 13.94 0.70 4.83
CA LEU A 129 14.55 0.95 6.15
C LEU A 129 15.80 0.10 6.37
N SER A 130 15.89 -1.06 5.73
CA SER A 130 17.07 -1.93 5.72
C SER A 130 18.33 -1.25 5.16
N ALA A 131 18.20 -0.18 4.37
CA ALA A 131 19.34 0.64 3.95
C ALA A 131 20.09 1.23 5.16
N LEU A 132 19.42 1.43 6.29
CA LEU A 132 19.99 2.04 7.49
C LEU A 132 20.54 0.98 8.46
N GLY A 133 21.71 0.46 8.18
CA GLY A 133 22.45 -0.43 9.06
C GLY A 133 22.49 -1.91 8.64
N ILE A 134 21.71 -2.31 7.60
CA ILE A 134 21.77 -3.67 7.04
C ILE A 134 22.41 -3.63 5.66
N ALA A 135 21.77 -2.99 4.66
CA ALA A 135 22.35 -2.87 3.33
C ALA A 135 23.56 -1.92 3.32
N GLN A 136 23.47 -0.81 4.04
CA GLN A 136 24.60 0.04 4.33
C GLN A 136 25.02 -0.20 5.80
N PRO A 137 26.21 -0.76 6.06
CA PRO A 137 26.63 -1.08 7.42
C PRO A 137 26.78 0.19 8.27
N LEU A 138 26.60 0.09 9.57
CA LEU A 138 26.72 1.22 10.50
C LEU A 138 28.11 1.88 10.43
N SER A 139 29.16 1.09 10.11
CA SER A 139 30.53 1.59 9.90
C SER A 139 30.66 2.55 8.70
N SER A 140 29.67 2.59 7.81
CA SER A 140 29.63 3.56 6.70
C SER A 140 29.24 4.98 7.11
N ASN A 141 28.86 5.18 8.39
CA ASN A 141 28.31 6.45 8.91
C ASN A 141 26.97 6.86 8.27
N ILE A 142 26.20 5.92 7.74
CA ILE A 142 24.88 6.20 7.13
C ILE A 142 23.93 6.92 8.11
N LEU A 143 23.98 6.60 9.41
CA LEU A 143 23.12 7.25 10.40
C LEU A 143 23.53 8.72 10.64
N GLU A 144 24.84 9.03 10.61
CA GLU A 144 25.31 10.42 10.75
C GLU A 144 24.96 11.23 9.50
N PHE A 145 25.05 10.63 8.31
CA PHE A 145 24.53 11.23 7.09
C PHE A 145 23.04 11.57 7.21
N MET A 146 22.21 10.63 7.68
CA MET A 146 20.77 10.86 7.83
C MET A 146 20.42 11.91 8.88
N LYS A 147 21.24 12.05 9.94
CA LYS A 147 21.08 13.12 10.93
C LYS A 147 21.46 14.50 10.38
N ALA A 148 22.50 14.57 9.57
CA ALA A 148 22.98 15.81 8.97
C ALA A 148 22.06 16.30 7.83
N LEU A 149 21.40 15.38 7.12
CA LEU A 149 20.61 15.66 5.93
C LEU A 149 19.56 16.79 6.12
N PRO A 150 18.70 16.78 7.17
CA PRO A 150 17.73 17.85 7.37
C PRO A 150 18.37 19.20 7.74
N VAL A 151 19.54 19.20 8.34
CA VAL A 151 20.28 20.43 8.67
C VAL A 151 20.82 21.07 7.39
N CYS A 152 21.52 20.30 6.57
CA CYS A 152 22.04 20.75 5.28
C CYS A 152 20.91 21.20 4.34
N ALA A 153 19.79 20.48 4.32
CA ALA A 153 18.61 20.84 3.54
C ALA A 153 18.08 22.23 3.91
N LYS A 154 17.93 22.50 5.20
CA LYS A 154 17.47 23.80 5.71
C LYS A 154 18.42 24.95 5.29
N GLU A 155 19.71 24.71 5.35
CA GLU A 155 20.74 25.71 4.96
C GLU A 155 20.69 26.06 3.47
N ARG A 156 20.28 25.13 2.63
CA ARG A 156 20.13 25.29 1.16
C ARG A 156 18.71 25.65 0.72
N GLY A 157 17.79 25.92 1.65
CA GLY A 157 16.40 26.25 1.34
C GLY A 157 15.55 25.08 0.86
N VAL A 158 16.06 23.84 0.96
CA VAL A 158 15.30 22.62 0.64
C VAL A 158 14.42 22.25 1.83
N THR A 159 13.11 22.05 1.56
CA THR A 159 12.11 21.74 2.59
C THR A 159 11.56 20.33 2.46
N PHE A 160 11.37 19.65 3.59
CA PHE A 160 10.68 18.37 3.62
C PHE A 160 9.17 18.56 3.67
N SER A 161 8.44 17.70 2.97
CA SER A 161 6.99 17.73 2.96
C SER A 161 6.41 16.33 3.06
N THR A 162 5.13 16.23 3.44
CA THR A 162 4.43 14.94 3.43
C THR A 162 3.80 14.67 2.06
N PRO A 163 3.66 13.39 1.66
CA PRO A 163 2.95 13.06 0.42
C PRO A 163 1.56 13.68 0.34
N THR A 164 0.83 13.74 1.46
CA THR A 164 -0.50 14.35 1.52
C THR A 164 -0.46 15.86 1.25
N ASP A 165 0.54 16.55 1.76
CA ASP A 165 0.72 17.99 1.50
C ASP A 165 1.00 18.24 0.02
N ILE A 166 1.91 17.45 -0.57
CA ILE A 166 2.28 17.56 -1.98
C ILE A 166 1.06 17.39 -2.88
N ILE A 167 0.30 16.30 -2.73
CA ILE A 167 -0.88 16.05 -3.56
C ILE A 167 -2.01 17.07 -3.36
N THR A 168 -1.99 17.80 -2.24
CA THR A 168 -2.99 18.84 -1.95
C THR A 168 -2.58 20.20 -2.51
N LYS A 169 -1.29 20.53 -2.42
CA LYS A 169 -0.76 21.86 -2.78
C LYS A 169 -0.40 21.97 -4.26
N LEU A 170 0.13 20.90 -4.86
CA LEU A 170 0.60 20.90 -6.23
C LEU A 170 -0.45 20.39 -7.21
N LYS A 171 -0.37 20.91 -8.43
CA LYS A 171 -1.13 20.39 -9.57
C LYS A 171 -0.26 19.41 -10.35
N SER A 172 -0.88 18.32 -10.81
CA SER A 172 -0.19 17.40 -11.72
C SER A 172 0.09 18.10 -13.07
N VAL A 173 1.30 17.88 -13.59
CA VAL A 173 1.72 18.49 -14.86
C VAL A 173 1.26 17.67 -16.06
N ASP A 174 1.24 16.35 -15.93
CA ASP A 174 0.92 15.42 -17.03
C ASP A 174 0.52 14.05 -16.47
N GLN A 175 0.10 13.16 -17.36
CA GLN A 175 -0.17 11.75 -17.02
C GLN A 175 1.08 10.89 -17.17
N VAL A 176 1.08 9.77 -16.42
CA VAL A 176 2.03 8.66 -16.60
C VAL A 176 1.24 7.43 -17.02
N ASP A 177 1.56 6.92 -18.21
CA ASP A 177 0.92 5.74 -18.79
C ASP A 177 1.80 4.50 -18.57
N VAL A 178 1.27 3.53 -17.82
CA VAL A 178 1.97 2.30 -17.43
C VAL A 178 1.07 1.10 -17.71
N PRO A 179 1.04 0.63 -18.98
CA PRO A 179 0.17 -0.48 -19.38
C PRO A 179 0.60 -1.83 -18.80
N TYR A 180 1.89 -2.00 -18.48
CA TYR A 180 2.44 -3.21 -17.87
C TYR A 180 3.03 -2.89 -16.49
N PRO A 181 2.87 -3.76 -15.49
CA PRO A 181 3.35 -3.48 -14.14
C PRO A 181 4.85 -3.19 -14.09
N MET A 182 5.20 -2.08 -13.46
CA MET A 182 6.58 -1.71 -13.12
C MET A 182 6.83 -1.86 -11.62
N SER A 183 8.09 -1.95 -11.23
CA SER A 183 8.55 -1.97 -9.84
C SER A 183 9.84 -1.15 -9.67
N TRP A 184 10.34 -1.03 -8.44
CA TRP A 184 11.62 -0.37 -8.18
C TRP A 184 12.82 -1.33 -8.19
N ILE A 185 12.56 -2.64 -8.28
CA ILE A 185 13.60 -3.68 -8.19
C ILE A 185 14.26 -3.88 -9.54
N ASP A 186 15.59 -4.09 -9.48
CA ASP A 186 16.54 -4.29 -10.57
C ASP A 186 16.58 -3.18 -11.66
N GLU A 187 17.32 -3.39 -12.72
CA GLU A 187 17.53 -2.39 -13.77
C GLU A 187 16.35 -2.30 -14.73
N GLU A 188 15.64 -3.39 -14.97
CA GLU A 188 14.48 -3.44 -15.88
C GLU A 188 13.26 -2.73 -15.31
N ARG A 189 13.19 -2.56 -13.98
CA ARG A 189 12.08 -1.89 -13.30
C ARG A 189 10.71 -2.50 -13.64
N ASP A 190 10.66 -3.80 -13.83
CA ASP A 190 9.44 -4.57 -14.12
C ASP A 190 9.12 -5.60 -13.00
N ILE A 191 8.25 -6.57 -13.28
CA ILE A 191 7.89 -7.64 -12.34
C ILE A 191 8.65 -8.96 -12.58
N SER A 192 9.64 -8.96 -13.47
CA SER A 192 10.43 -10.15 -13.79
C SER A 192 11.22 -10.74 -12.61
N PRO A 193 11.57 -10.00 -11.54
CA PRO A 193 12.12 -10.60 -10.32
C PRO A 193 11.21 -11.66 -9.68
N TRP A 194 9.89 -11.60 -9.93
CA TRP A 194 8.89 -12.53 -9.36
C TRP A 194 8.26 -13.45 -10.39
N LEU A 195 8.13 -13.02 -11.65
CA LEU A 195 7.43 -13.75 -12.71
C LEU A 195 8.24 -13.84 -14.02
N GLY A 196 9.55 -13.69 -13.95
CA GLY A 196 10.43 -13.61 -15.12
C GLY A 196 10.75 -14.95 -15.78
N ASN A 197 10.81 -16.04 -15.02
CA ASN A 197 11.19 -17.36 -15.54
C ASN A 197 10.03 -18.38 -15.49
N VAL A 198 10.26 -19.56 -16.07
CA VAL A 198 9.26 -20.63 -16.14
C VAL A 198 8.88 -21.15 -14.75
N MET A 199 9.87 -21.36 -13.85
CA MET A 199 9.63 -21.88 -12.50
C MET A 199 8.70 -20.94 -11.71
N GLN A 200 8.97 -19.65 -11.77
CA GLN A 200 8.15 -18.64 -11.09
C GLN A 200 6.71 -18.64 -11.61
N ARG A 201 6.54 -18.67 -12.94
CA ARG A 201 5.19 -18.70 -13.55
C ARG A 201 4.44 -20.01 -13.26
N GLU A 202 5.14 -21.13 -13.28
CA GLU A 202 4.54 -22.43 -12.94
C GLU A 202 4.08 -22.46 -11.48
N ALA A 203 4.93 -22.05 -10.55
CA ALA A 203 4.60 -21.96 -9.14
C ALA A 203 3.40 -21.02 -8.89
N PHE A 204 3.39 -19.86 -9.55
CA PHE A 204 2.29 -18.90 -9.48
C PHE A 204 0.97 -19.50 -10.01
N ASN A 205 0.99 -20.05 -11.21
CA ASN A 205 -0.19 -20.62 -11.82
C ASN A 205 -0.73 -21.81 -11.00
N LYS A 206 0.17 -22.66 -10.50
CA LYS A 206 -0.19 -23.80 -9.66
C LYS A 206 -0.82 -23.36 -8.34
N LEU A 207 -0.28 -22.33 -7.68
CA LEU A 207 -0.87 -21.76 -6.49
C LEU A 207 -2.29 -21.28 -6.75
N TYR A 208 -2.46 -20.40 -7.74
CA TYR A 208 -3.77 -19.79 -8.02
C TYR A 208 -4.78 -20.73 -8.66
N SER A 209 -4.38 -21.95 -9.09
CA SER A 209 -5.32 -22.97 -9.57
C SER A 209 -6.31 -23.46 -8.51
N VAL A 210 -6.01 -23.26 -7.22
CA VAL A 210 -6.90 -23.64 -6.11
C VAL A 210 -7.51 -22.45 -5.37
N ALA A 211 -7.29 -21.22 -5.87
CA ALA A 211 -7.70 -19.99 -5.20
C ALA A 211 -9.20 -19.97 -4.84
N GLU A 212 -10.07 -20.34 -5.78
CA GLU A 212 -11.52 -20.34 -5.57
C GLU A 212 -11.93 -21.31 -4.46
N ARG A 213 -11.32 -22.52 -4.44
CA ARG A 213 -11.58 -23.51 -3.38
C ARG A 213 -11.15 -23.01 -2.01
N VAL A 214 -10.00 -22.31 -1.95
CA VAL A 214 -9.51 -21.72 -0.71
C VAL A 214 -10.41 -20.61 -0.20
N HIS A 215 -10.96 -19.78 -1.10
CA HIS A 215 -11.88 -18.70 -0.71
C HIS A 215 -13.21 -19.27 -0.15
N LEU A 216 -13.68 -20.38 -0.68
CA LEU A 216 -14.87 -21.07 -0.19
C LEU A 216 -14.62 -21.86 1.10
N CYS A 217 -13.38 -22.10 1.47
CA CYS A 217 -13.02 -22.88 2.65
C CYS A 217 -13.13 -22.04 3.93
N ASP A 218 -13.73 -22.60 4.98
CA ASP A 218 -13.80 -21.98 6.31
C ASP A 218 -12.66 -22.38 7.24
N ASP A 219 -11.81 -23.32 6.82
CA ASP A 219 -10.67 -23.77 7.64
C ASP A 219 -9.62 -22.66 7.76
N ARG A 220 -9.43 -22.19 9.01
CA ARG A 220 -8.49 -21.10 9.32
C ARG A 220 -7.04 -21.47 8.99
N ARG A 221 -6.65 -22.76 9.09
CA ARG A 221 -5.28 -23.20 8.80
C ARG A 221 -5.01 -23.15 7.31
N ILE A 222 -5.98 -23.56 6.49
CA ILE A 222 -5.89 -23.44 5.03
C ILE A 222 -5.75 -21.97 4.62
N LYS A 223 -6.56 -21.07 5.19
CA LYS A 223 -6.45 -19.62 4.89
C LYS A 223 -5.09 -19.05 5.32
N GLN A 224 -4.57 -19.45 6.47
CA GLN A 224 -3.26 -19.00 6.93
C GLN A 224 -2.11 -19.51 6.04
N ASP A 225 -2.14 -20.79 5.65
CA ASP A 225 -1.14 -21.37 4.75
C ASP A 225 -1.22 -20.71 3.37
N TRP A 226 -2.43 -20.41 2.89
CA TRP A 226 -2.65 -19.64 1.67
C TRP A 226 -1.97 -18.27 1.72
N ASP A 227 -2.13 -17.53 2.81
CA ASP A 227 -1.49 -16.21 2.99
C ASP A 227 0.05 -16.32 2.95
N TYR A 228 0.63 -17.34 3.58
CA TYR A 228 2.08 -17.58 3.54
C TYR A 228 2.58 -17.97 2.15
N LEU A 229 1.84 -18.80 1.42
CA LEU A 229 2.22 -19.25 0.09
C LEU A 229 2.17 -18.13 -0.94
N GLN A 230 1.34 -17.10 -0.75
CA GLN A 230 1.26 -15.93 -1.61
C GLN A 230 2.40 -14.92 -1.39
N ALA A 231 3.22 -15.07 -0.35
CA ALA A 231 4.30 -14.13 -0.09
C ALA A 231 5.23 -13.99 -1.30
N SER A 232 5.40 -12.76 -1.77
CA SER A 232 6.16 -12.46 -3.00
C SER A 232 7.61 -12.95 -2.96
N ASN A 233 8.21 -13.05 -1.77
CA ASN A 233 9.57 -13.56 -1.60
C ASN A 233 9.69 -15.04 -2.05
N ASN A 234 8.65 -15.85 -1.90
CA ASN A 234 8.65 -17.22 -2.38
C ASN A 234 8.98 -17.31 -3.87
N PHE A 235 8.36 -16.43 -4.66
CA PHE A 235 8.63 -16.35 -6.11
C PHE A 235 9.99 -15.71 -6.40
N ARG A 236 10.38 -14.68 -5.63
CA ARG A 236 11.65 -13.99 -5.82
C ARG A 236 12.85 -14.90 -5.58
N PHE A 237 12.79 -15.83 -4.63
CA PHE A 237 13.87 -16.80 -4.39
C PHE A 237 14.14 -17.73 -5.59
N MET A 238 13.15 -17.92 -6.46
CA MET A 238 13.26 -18.72 -7.69
C MET A 238 13.83 -17.94 -8.88
N THR A 239 14.19 -16.66 -8.72
CA THR A 239 14.75 -15.88 -9.84
C THR A 239 16.11 -16.40 -10.26
N THR A 240 16.32 -16.49 -11.58
CA THR A 240 17.60 -16.81 -12.19
C THR A 240 18.40 -15.56 -12.57
N LYS A 241 17.80 -14.38 -12.41
CA LYS A 241 18.48 -13.11 -12.64
C LYS A 241 19.55 -12.88 -11.57
N ASN A 242 20.68 -12.36 -11.98
CA ASN A 242 21.68 -11.85 -11.06
C ASN A 242 21.33 -10.40 -10.72
N THR A 243 20.59 -10.22 -9.64
CA THR A 243 20.15 -8.90 -9.17
C THR A 243 21.13 -8.27 -8.17
N GLY A 244 22.37 -8.73 -8.13
CA GLY A 244 23.42 -8.22 -7.25
C GLY A 244 23.06 -8.30 -5.78
N ILE A 245 23.25 -7.19 -5.05
CA ILE A 245 22.96 -7.08 -3.61
C ILE A 245 21.48 -7.27 -3.26
N TRP A 246 20.56 -7.21 -4.22
CA TRP A 246 19.12 -7.40 -4.05
C TRP A 246 18.70 -8.86 -3.91
N LEU A 247 19.62 -9.80 -4.25
CA LEU A 247 19.32 -11.20 -4.22
C LEU A 247 19.76 -11.85 -2.91
N ASN A 248 18.99 -11.63 -1.85
CA ASN A 248 19.06 -12.52 -0.71
C ASN A 248 18.10 -13.69 -0.95
N ARG A 249 18.65 -14.87 -1.29
CA ARG A 249 17.87 -16.11 -1.45
C ARG A 249 17.47 -16.73 -0.10
N GLY A 250 17.78 -16.07 1.00
CA GLY A 250 17.50 -16.61 2.32
C GLY A 250 18.32 -17.87 2.60
N ILE A 251 17.62 -18.97 2.87
CA ILE A 251 18.22 -20.28 3.18
C ILE A 251 18.48 -21.16 1.96
N TYR A 252 18.19 -20.69 0.75
CA TYR A 252 18.31 -21.50 -0.47
C TYR A 252 19.64 -21.26 -1.17
N ASP A 253 20.33 -22.34 -1.53
CA ASP A 253 21.60 -22.30 -2.26
C ASP A 253 21.40 -21.96 -3.73
N SER A 254 20.25 -22.34 -4.29
CA SER A 254 19.93 -22.09 -5.70
C SER A 254 18.44 -21.75 -5.90
N PRO A 255 18.11 -21.14 -7.09
CA PRO A 255 16.71 -20.95 -7.47
C PRO A 255 15.92 -22.24 -7.62
N TYR A 256 16.61 -23.32 -7.97
CA TYR A 256 16.01 -24.64 -8.16
C TYR A 256 15.63 -25.28 -6.81
N ASP A 257 16.45 -25.09 -5.78
CA ASP A 257 16.13 -25.55 -4.43
C ASP A 257 14.91 -24.81 -3.89
N ALA A 258 14.87 -23.50 -4.08
CA ALA A 258 13.71 -22.69 -3.71
C ALA A 258 12.44 -23.18 -4.43
N PHE A 259 12.51 -23.42 -5.73
CA PHE A 259 11.37 -23.93 -6.52
C PHE A 259 10.94 -25.32 -6.04
N THR A 260 11.88 -26.25 -5.90
CA THR A 260 11.56 -27.64 -5.48
C THR A 260 10.91 -27.67 -4.11
N ASN A 261 11.46 -26.91 -3.16
CA ASN A 261 10.93 -26.84 -1.81
C ASN A 261 9.52 -26.20 -1.80
N TYR A 262 9.35 -25.11 -2.52
CA TYR A 262 8.05 -24.44 -2.65
C TYR A 262 7.01 -25.36 -3.28
N MET A 263 7.35 -26.08 -4.36
CA MET A 263 6.44 -26.99 -5.05
C MET A 263 6.05 -28.19 -4.20
N ASN A 264 6.96 -28.69 -3.34
CA ASN A 264 6.64 -29.76 -2.38
C ASN A 264 5.61 -29.29 -1.34
N ILE A 265 5.84 -28.11 -0.76
CA ILE A 265 4.89 -27.51 0.20
C ILE A 265 3.54 -27.22 -0.47
N LEU A 266 3.57 -26.64 -1.67
CA LEU A 266 2.38 -26.36 -2.45
C LEU A 266 1.60 -27.63 -2.83
N GLY A 267 2.32 -28.73 -3.16
CA GLY A 267 1.71 -30.03 -3.44
C GLY A 267 0.94 -30.58 -2.23
N ASP A 268 1.52 -30.54 -1.04
CA ASP A 268 0.83 -30.90 0.21
C ASP A 268 -0.37 -29.99 0.47
N PHE A 269 -0.20 -28.69 0.31
CA PHE A 269 -1.30 -27.72 0.47
C PHE A 269 -2.48 -28.02 -0.47
N ILE A 270 -2.21 -28.23 -1.75
CA ILE A 270 -3.23 -28.57 -2.75
C ILE A 270 -3.93 -29.87 -2.39
N SER A 271 -3.19 -30.90 -1.92
CA SER A 271 -3.77 -32.16 -1.48
C SER A 271 -4.75 -31.95 -0.31
N ARG A 272 -4.36 -31.13 0.67
CA ARG A 272 -5.23 -30.77 1.80
C ARG A 272 -6.47 -30.02 1.38
N VAL A 273 -6.33 -29.04 0.48
CA VAL A 273 -7.48 -28.30 -0.08
C VAL A 273 -8.41 -29.23 -0.82
N ASN A 274 -7.89 -30.13 -1.66
CA ASN A 274 -8.70 -31.07 -2.43
C ASN A 274 -9.40 -32.11 -1.54
N SER A 275 -8.82 -32.48 -0.39
CA SER A 275 -9.46 -33.42 0.55
C SER A 275 -10.69 -32.84 1.25
N LEU A 276 -10.81 -31.51 1.29
CA LEU A 276 -11.98 -30.82 1.85
C LEU A 276 -13.13 -30.73 0.84
N TYR A 277 -12.84 -30.92 -0.43
CA TYR A 277 -13.83 -30.92 -1.51
C TYR A 277 -13.77 -32.28 -2.21
N PRO A 278 -14.88 -33.08 -2.22
CA PRO A 278 -14.90 -34.36 -2.92
C PRO A 278 -14.47 -34.19 -4.38
N VAL A 279 -13.57 -35.06 -4.83
CA VAL A 279 -13.01 -35.06 -6.19
C VAL A 279 -14.09 -35.36 -7.26
N ASP A 280 -15.22 -35.88 -6.82
CA ASP A 280 -16.35 -36.30 -7.69
C ASP A 280 -17.40 -35.21 -7.96
N MET A 281 -17.17 -33.96 -7.57
CA MET A 281 -17.97 -32.86 -8.07
C MET A 281 -17.56 -32.60 -9.51
N ASP A 282 -18.43 -32.91 -10.46
CA ASP A 282 -18.27 -32.51 -11.87
C ASP A 282 -17.88 -31.02 -11.93
N ASN A 283 -16.90 -30.71 -12.75
CA ASN A 283 -16.47 -29.31 -12.93
C ASN A 283 -17.62 -28.39 -13.37
N GLU A 284 -18.64 -28.94 -14.00
CA GLU A 284 -19.87 -28.22 -14.36
C GLU A 284 -20.74 -27.84 -13.15
N GLU A 285 -20.90 -28.72 -12.16
CA GLU A 285 -21.66 -28.41 -10.93
C GLU A 285 -20.91 -27.38 -10.08
N LEU A 286 -19.58 -27.51 -9.95
CA LEU A 286 -18.75 -26.54 -9.22
C LEU A 286 -18.81 -25.17 -9.90
N ASN A 287 -18.68 -25.10 -11.22
CA ASN A 287 -18.77 -23.86 -11.99
C ASN A 287 -20.16 -23.23 -11.91
N SER A 288 -21.21 -24.04 -11.91
CA SER A 288 -22.59 -23.60 -11.72
C SER A 288 -22.82 -23.02 -10.32
N LEU A 289 -22.29 -23.68 -9.30
CA LEU A 289 -22.35 -23.20 -7.90
C LEU A 289 -21.57 -21.89 -7.72
N LEU A 290 -20.36 -21.82 -8.26
CA LEU A 290 -19.51 -20.61 -8.23
C LEU A 290 -20.16 -19.44 -8.95
N THR A 291 -20.79 -19.69 -10.10
CA THR A 291 -21.54 -18.67 -10.84
C THR A 291 -22.74 -18.18 -10.03
N THR A 292 -23.43 -19.09 -9.35
CA THR A 292 -24.58 -18.76 -8.48
C THR A 292 -24.14 -17.92 -7.28
N ILE A 293 -23.04 -18.30 -6.60
CA ILE A 293 -22.49 -17.56 -5.46
C ILE A 293 -22.01 -16.16 -5.91
N LYS A 294 -21.36 -16.07 -7.06
CA LYS A 294 -20.92 -14.79 -7.62
C LYS A 294 -22.11 -13.88 -7.91
N ASN A 295 -23.15 -14.39 -8.56
CA ASN A 295 -24.36 -13.64 -8.88
C ASN A 295 -25.07 -13.16 -7.59
N GLN A 296 -25.17 -14.02 -6.57
CA GLN A 296 -25.73 -13.65 -5.27
C GLN A 296 -24.89 -12.61 -4.55
N GLY A 297 -23.54 -12.67 -4.66
CA GLY A 297 -22.64 -11.66 -4.12
C GLY A 297 -22.84 -10.30 -4.79
N GLU A 298 -22.96 -10.26 -6.10
CA GLU A 298 -23.24 -9.03 -6.86
C GLU A 298 -24.61 -8.45 -6.51
N GLU A 299 -25.63 -9.30 -6.33
CA GLU A 299 -26.97 -8.89 -5.90
C GLU A 299 -26.97 -8.32 -4.47
N LEU A 300 -26.24 -8.94 -3.55
CA LEU A 300 -26.06 -8.43 -2.18
C LEU A 300 -25.38 -7.07 -2.16
N VAL A 301 -24.36 -6.86 -2.97
CA VAL A 301 -23.68 -5.56 -3.10
C VAL A 301 -24.63 -4.51 -3.68
N ALA A 302 -25.43 -4.87 -4.69
CA ALA A 302 -26.43 -3.96 -5.27
C ALA A 302 -27.52 -3.59 -4.26
N LEU A 303 -28.01 -4.56 -3.50
CA LEU A 303 -29.01 -4.35 -2.45
C LEU A 303 -28.47 -3.49 -1.30
N ASN A 304 -27.24 -3.70 -0.87
CA ASN A 304 -26.60 -2.88 0.17
C ASN A 304 -26.45 -1.41 -0.29
N LYS A 305 -26.05 -1.17 -1.53
CA LYS A 305 -26.02 0.19 -2.11
C LYS A 305 -27.39 0.84 -2.15
N GLU A 306 -28.45 0.09 -2.47
CA GLU A 306 -29.81 0.62 -2.48
C GLU A 306 -30.32 0.90 -1.04
N VAL A 307 -29.97 0.04 -0.07
CA VAL A 307 -30.25 0.28 1.36
C VAL A 307 -29.58 1.56 1.84
N GLU A 308 -28.31 1.77 1.55
CA GLU A 308 -27.61 3.01 1.90
C GLU A 308 -28.24 4.24 1.24
N ARG A 309 -28.66 4.12 -0.02
CA ARG A 309 -29.35 5.17 -0.76
C ARG A 309 -30.72 5.51 -0.16
N LEU A 310 -31.45 4.49 0.27
CA LEU A 310 -32.74 4.66 0.92
C LEU A 310 -32.61 5.24 2.32
N GLN A 311 -31.60 4.81 3.10
CA GLN A 311 -31.27 5.39 4.41
C GLN A 311 -30.92 6.88 4.28
N ALA A 312 -30.08 7.24 3.31
CA ALA A 312 -29.73 8.64 3.05
C ALA A 312 -30.93 9.50 2.61
N LYS A 313 -31.91 8.89 1.90
CA LYS A 313 -33.18 9.56 1.57
C LYS A 313 -34.08 9.73 2.78
N LEU A 314 -34.12 8.76 3.67
CA LEU A 314 -34.90 8.79 4.91
C LEU A 314 -34.36 9.89 5.85
N GLU A 315 -33.07 9.96 6.07
CA GLU A 315 -32.43 11.01 6.86
C GLU A 315 -32.70 12.42 6.29
N LYS A 316 -32.67 12.57 4.97
CA LYS A 316 -33.02 13.84 4.30
C LYS A 316 -34.52 14.18 4.42
N ALA A 317 -35.38 13.19 4.50
CA ALA A 317 -36.83 13.38 4.67
C ALA A 317 -37.18 13.73 6.14
N GLU A 318 -36.52 13.09 7.09
CA GLU A 318 -36.69 13.37 8.52
C GLU A 318 -36.11 14.73 8.93
N GLY A 319 -34.96 15.13 8.34
CA GLY A 319 -34.39 16.47 8.54
C GLY A 319 -35.24 17.61 7.98
N LYS A 320 -36.22 17.32 7.12
CA LYS A 320 -37.18 18.31 6.58
C LYS A 320 -38.49 18.39 7.38
N LYS A 321 -38.68 17.58 8.42
CA LYS A 321 -39.91 17.53 9.22
C LYS A 321 -39.78 18.14 10.63
N ALA A 322 -38.79 18.98 10.90
CA ALA A 322 -38.79 19.76 12.11
C ALA A 322 -39.65 21.03 11.93
N PRO A 323 -40.84 21.13 12.53
CA PRO A 323 -41.60 22.36 12.46
C PRO A 323 -40.97 23.41 13.37
N ALA A 324 -40.83 24.59 12.82
CA ALA A 324 -40.43 25.78 13.57
C ALA A 324 -41.39 26.04 14.75
N VAL A 325 -40.92 25.76 15.94
CA VAL A 325 -41.61 26.19 17.15
C VAL A 325 -41.42 27.69 17.26
N LYS A 326 -42.55 28.44 17.06
CA LYS A 326 -42.66 29.87 17.32
C LYS A 326 -42.39 30.11 18.83
N LYS A 327 -41.40 30.95 19.10
CA LYS A 327 -41.22 31.56 20.42
C LYS A 327 -42.37 32.54 20.67
N GLU A 328 -43.16 32.30 21.71
CA GLU A 328 -44.00 33.31 22.34
C GLU A 328 -43.34 33.84 23.64
N PRO A 329 -43.61 35.10 24.01
CA PRO A 329 -42.72 35.86 24.88
C PRO A 329 -43.04 35.72 26.37
N ALA A 330 -42.05 36.03 27.18
CA ALA A 330 -41.95 36.00 28.61
C ALA A 330 -43.12 36.60 29.37
N ALA A 331 -43.57 35.91 30.44
CA ALA A 331 -44.28 36.52 31.56
C ALA A 331 -43.61 36.18 32.90
N LYS A 332 -43.63 37.19 33.76
CA LYS A 332 -42.82 37.43 34.93
C LYS A 332 -43.18 36.57 36.17
N LYS A 333 -42.13 36.28 36.94
CA LYS A 333 -41.99 36.22 38.42
C LYS A 333 -43.10 35.62 39.28
N ALA A 334 -42.73 34.61 40.09
CA ALA A 334 -43.02 34.68 41.55
C ALA A 334 -42.00 33.82 42.32
N THR A 335 -41.49 34.42 43.34
CA THR A 335 -40.56 33.94 44.35
C THR A 335 -41.24 32.96 45.31
N ALA A 336 -40.53 31.89 45.80
CA ALA A 336 -40.50 31.59 47.26
C ALA A 336 -39.62 30.35 47.59
N LYS A 337 -38.68 30.64 48.48
CA LYS A 337 -38.21 29.93 49.67
C LYS A 337 -37.59 28.51 49.60
N LYS A 338 -36.31 28.48 49.94
CA LYS A 338 -35.62 27.41 50.66
C LYS A 338 -36.21 27.06 52.01
N PRO A 339 -35.98 25.84 52.55
CA PRO A 339 -35.00 25.68 53.61
C PRO A 339 -34.15 24.41 53.51
N VAL A 340 -32.85 24.55 53.74
CA VAL A 340 -32.00 24.27 54.88
C VAL A 340 -31.76 22.79 55.25
N ALA A 341 -30.54 22.44 55.00
CA ALA A 341 -29.58 21.55 55.62
C ALA A 341 -29.97 20.44 56.60
N LYS A 342 -29.31 19.28 56.48
CA LYS A 342 -28.58 18.67 57.61
C LYS A 342 -27.42 17.75 57.13
N LYS A 343 -26.30 17.99 57.77
CA LYS A 343 -25.06 17.20 57.79
C LYS A 343 -25.23 15.92 58.64
N ALA A 344 -24.45 14.90 58.29
CA ALA A 344 -23.68 14.01 59.16
C ALA A 344 -22.88 13.08 58.25
N ALA A 345 -21.61 13.08 58.16
CA ALA A 345 -20.50 12.81 59.05
C ALA A 345 -20.23 11.31 59.29
N SER A 346 -19.09 10.87 58.74
CA SER A 346 -18.04 10.02 59.30
C SER A 346 -18.28 8.51 59.42
N LYS A 347 -17.38 7.68 59.01
CA LYS A 347 -16.08 7.17 59.46
C LYS A 347 -15.78 5.94 58.59
N LYS A 348 -14.59 5.78 58.01
CA LYS A 348 -13.33 5.14 58.43
C LYS A 348 -13.38 3.65 58.77
N GLU A 349 -12.40 2.98 58.20
CA GLU A 349 -11.69 1.72 58.56
C GLU A 349 -12.29 0.47 57.87
N GLU A 350 -11.55 -0.32 57.13
CA GLU A 350 -10.10 -0.72 57.13
C GLU A 350 -9.55 -0.84 55.74
#